data_bd6d2b19e75e80752faa7263d5db8843
#
_entry.id   bd6d2b19e75e80752faa7263d5db8843
#
_cell.length_a   1.000
_cell.length_b   1.000
_cell.length_c   1.000
_cell.angle_alpha   90.00
_cell.angle_beta   90.00
_cell.angle_gamma   90.00
#
_symmetry.space_group_name_H-M   'P 1'
#
loop_
_entity.id
_entity.type
_entity.pdbx_description
1 polymer ?
#
loop_
_entity_poly.entity_id
_entity_poly.type
_entity_poly.pdbx_seq_one_letter_code
_entity_poly.pdbx_strand_id
1 'polypeptide(L)'
;MIVDDRLETVLRTNVAGKTAARTQLRQLVDLLGPVPLAGWNRQHAGALQRIDSLVALLDDEECAAVLRSAPHRSPVLVYHFAQCGPRTAAAAVAAARLASEDWLALIPRLPTQARGFVRHRSDLSQDVRDLLSRLGINDFLLPQPEGADAAPAAASEP
;
A
#
# COMPACT_ATOMS: atom_id res chain seq x y z
N MET A 1 -27.45 -0.57 -4.96
CA MET A 1 -26.09 0.04 -4.96
C MET A 1 -26.19 1.42 -4.35
N ILE A 2 -25.39 1.67 -3.34
CA ILE A 2 -25.34 2.98 -2.70
C ILE A 2 -24.25 3.79 -3.36
N VAL A 3 -24.60 4.98 -3.82
CA VAL A 3 -23.63 5.90 -4.42
C VAL A 3 -23.27 6.94 -3.36
N ASP A 4 -21.98 7.13 -3.16
CA ASP A 4 -21.49 8.15 -2.22
C ASP A 4 -21.40 9.48 -2.95
N ASP A 5 -22.33 10.38 -2.63
CA ASP A 5 -22.42 11.68 -3.28
C ASP A 5 -21.15 12.52 -3.07
N ARG A 6 -20.51 12.35 -1.92
CA ARG A 6 -19.26 13.09 -1.65
C ARG A 6 -18.13 12.60 -2.54
N LEU A 7 -18.02 11.29 -2.68
CA LEU A 7 -17.03 10.70 -3.56
C LEU A 7 -17.28 11.12 -5.00
N GLU A 8 -18.54 11.08 -5.43
CA GLU A 8 -18.90 11.49 -6.78
C GLU A 8 -18.52 12.95 -7.03
N THR A 9 -18.75 13.82 -6.06
CA THR A 9 -18.39 15.24 -6.18
C THR A 9 -16.88 15.41 -6.37
N VAL A 10 -16.09 14.70 -5.58
CA VAL A 10 -14.63 14.76 -5.71
C VAL A 10 -14.18 14.27 -7.08
N LEU A 11 -14.78 13.18 -7.55
CA LEU A 11 -14.41 12.60 -8.86
C LEU A 11 -14.76 13.50 -10.04
N ARG A 12 -15.79 14.36 -9.88
CA ARG A 12 -16.17 15.31 -10.92
C ARG A 12 -15.30 16.56 -10.92
N THR A 13 -14.55 16.82 -9.86
CA THR A 13 -13.74 18.02 -9.75
C THR A 13 -12.50 17.91 -10.62
N ASN A 14 -12.30 18.89 -11.49
CA ASN A 14 -11.10 18.94 -12.31
C ASN A 14 -9.90 19.34 -11.48
N VAL A 15 -8.76 18.75 -11.81
CA VAL A 15 -7.50 19.02 -11.10
C VAL A 15 -6.60 19.84 -12.00
N ALA A 16 -6.20 21.01 -11.52
CA ALA A 16 -5.25 21.87 -12.18
C ALA A 16 -4.07 22.11 -11.25
N GLY A 17 -2.94 21.47 -11.56
CA GLY A 17 -1.70 21.67 -10.82
C GLY A 17 -1.55 20.77 -9.59
N LYS A 18 -0.36 20.85 -9.00
CA LYS A 18 0.04 19.95 -7.91
C LYS A 18 -0.72 20.18 -6.61
N THR A 19 -1.04 21.43 -6.27
CA THR A 19 -1.76 21.72 -5.05
C THR A 19 -3.16 21.08 -5.08
N ALA A 20 -3.85 21.24 -6.21
CA ALA A 20 -5.17 20.64 -6.37
C ALA A 20 -5.07 19.11 -6.38
N ALA A 21 -4.03 18.55 -6.97
CA ALA A 21 -3.81 17.11 -6.98
C ALA A 21 -3.61 16.57 -5.57
N ARG A 22 -2.82 17.24 -4.74
CA ARG A 22 -2.61 16.84 -3.34
C ARG A 22 -3.92 16.91 -2.55
N THR A 23 -4.69 17.98 -2.74
CA THR A 23 -5.96 18.13 -2.05
C THR A 23 -6.94 17.03 -2.43
N GLN A 24 -7.05 16.73 -3.71
CA GLN A 24 -7.96 15.69 -4.17
C GLN A 24 -7.50 14.30 -3.71
N LEU A 25 -6.21 14.03 -3.75
CA LEU A 25 -5.67 12.77 -3.24
C LEU A 25 -6.03 12.57 -1.76
N ARG A 26 -5.86 13.61 -0.94
CA ARG A 26 -6.22 13.56 0.46
C ARG A 26 -7.70 13.29 0.65
N GLN A 27 -8.54 13.97 -0.13
CA GLN A 27 -9.99 13.76 -0.06
C GLN A 27 -10.37 12.33 -0.41
N LEU A 28 -9.74 11.76 -1.44
CA LEU A 28 -10.03 10.38 -1.84
C LEU A 28 -9.61 9.39 -0.77
N VAL A 29 -8.44 9.58 -0.18
CA VAL A 29 -7.99 8.71 0.92
C VAL A 29 -8.94 8.81 2.11
N ASP A 30 -9.38 10.02 2.45
CA ASP A 30 -10.31 10.20 3.57
C ASP A 30 -11.67 9.53 3.30
N LEU A 31 -12.14 9.55 2.06
CA LEU A 31 -13.43 8.96 1.70
C LEU A 31 -13.35 7.44 1.52
N LEU A 32 -12.24 6.95 1.00
CA LEU A 32 -12.07 5.50 0.76
C LEU A 32 -11.61 4.75 2.00
N GLY A 33 -10.88 5.42 2.89
CA GLY A 33 -10.29 4.78 4.06
C GLY A 33 -11.26 4.02 4.94
N PRO A 34 -12.46 4.55 5.22
CA PRO A 34 -13.43 3.85 6.07
C PRO A 34 -14.22 2.74 5.38
N VAL A 35 -14.15 2.63 4.05
CA VAL A 35 -14.98 1.67 3.31
C VAL A 35 -14.50 0.24 3.57
N PRO A 36 -15.35 -0.64 4.12
CA PRO A 36 -14.94 -2.03 4.33
C PRO A 36 -14.78 -2.76 2.99
N LEU A 37 -13.94 -3.77 2.97
CA LEU A 37 -13.66 -4.49 1.73
C LEU A 37 -14.93 -4.97 1.03
N ALA A 38 -15.89 -5.49 1.78
CA ALA A 38 -17.14 -5.97 1.23
C ALA A 38 -18.01 -4.84 0.63
N GLY A 39 -17.74 -3.59 0.99
CA GLY A 39 -18.48 -2.44 0.51
C GLY A 39 -17.92 -1.82 -0.77
N TRP A 40 -16.80 -2.32 -1.28
CA TRP A 40 -16.21 -1.77 -2.49
C TRP A 40 -17.06 -2.11 -3.72
N ASN A 41 -17.24 -1.12 -4.59
CA ASN A 41 -18.04 -1.25 -5.82
C ASN A 41 -17.33 -0.52 -6.97
N ARG A 42 -18.03 -0.36 -8.10
CA ARG A 42 -17.45 0.29 -9.29
C ARG A 42 -17.02 1.73 -9.04
N GLN A 43 -17.75 2.46 -8.23
CA GLN A 43 -17.39 3.84 -7.90
C GLN A 43 -16.05 3.88 -7.18
N HIS A 44 -15.82 2.97 -6.24
CA HIS A 44 -14.55 2.88 -5.53
C HIS A 44 -13.40 2.47 -6.46
N ALA A 45 -13.67 1.56 -7.39
CA ALA A 45 -12.66 1.20 -8.40
C ALA A 45 -12.31 2.39 -9.27
N GLY A 46 -13.30 3.19 -9.66
CA GLY A 46 -13.06 4.43 -10.40
C GLY A 46 -12.24 5.43 -9.59
N ALA A 47 -12.46 5.47 -8.28
CA ALA A 47 -11.67 6.32 -7.39
C ALA A 47 -10.20 5.89 -7.34
N LEU A 48 -9.91 4.58 -7.36
CA LEU A 48 -8.52 4.11 -7.42
C LEU A 48 -7.86 4.53 -8.73
N GLN A 49 -8.58 4.50 -9.85
CA GLN A 49 -8.05 4.98 -11.12
C GLN A 49 -7.73 6.47 -11.05
N ARG A 50 -8.59 7.25 -10.39
CA ARG A 50 -8.33 8.67 -10.20
C ARG A 50 -7.08 8.88 -9.34
N ILE A 51 -6.91 8.07 -8.29
CA ILE A 51 -5.71 8.12 -7.47
C ILE A 51 -4.47 7.91 -8.34
N ASP A 52 -4.49 6.94 -9.25
CA ASP A 52 -3.37 6.72 -10.16
C ASP A 52 -3.04 7.96 -10.99
N SER A 53 -4.07 8.63 -11.49
CA SER A 53 -3.88 9.86 -12.26
C SER A 53 -3.27 10.98 -11.41
N LEU A 54 -3.70 11.10 -10.15
CA LEU A 54 -3.17 12.10 -9.24
C LEU A 54 -1.73 11.81 -8.84
N VAL A 55 -1.42 10.55 -8.56
CA VAL A 55 -0.07 10.12 -8.22
C VAL A 55 0.89 10.42 -9.36
N ALA A 56 0.42 10.27 -10.62
CA ALA A 56 1.23 10.58 -11.79
C ALA A 56 1.59 12.07 -11.90
N LEU A 57 0.81 12.96 -11.27
CA LEU A 57 1.07 14.39 -11.26
C LEU A 57 2.02 14.82 -10.12
N LEU A 58 2.25 13.94 -9.17
CA LEU A 58 3.01 14.24 -7.96
C LEU A 58 4.27 13.40 -7.94
N ASP A 59 5.31 13.88 -7.26
CA ASP A 59 6.48 13.03 -7.02
C ASP A 59 6.25 12.14 -5.80
N ASP A 60 7.18 11.22 -5.57
CA ASP A 60 7.05 10.22 -4.51
C ASP A 60 6.95 10.88 -3.12
N GLU A 61 7.73 11.92 -2.86
CA GLU A 61 7.69 12.60 -1.56
C GLU A 61 6.39 13.40 -1.38
N GLU A 62 5.87 14.00 -2.44
CA GLU A 62 4.61 14.73 -2.37
C GLU A 62 3.45 13.78 -2.04
N CYS A 63 3.42 12.61 -2.67
CA CYS A 63 2.43 11.59 -2.35
C CYS A 63 2.58 11.10 -0.91
N ALA A 64 3.80 10.83 -0.48
CA ALA A 64 4.07 10.37 0.87
C ALA A 64 3.61 11.39 1.92
N ALA A 65 3.85 12.67 1.66
CA ALA A 65 3.43 13.72 2.58
C ALA A 65 1.92 13.74 2.78
N VAL A 66 1.15 13.55 1.70
CA VAL A 66 -0.30 13.47 1.80
C VAL A 66 -0.71 12.28 2.65
N LEU A 67 -0.13 11.10 2.41
CA LEU A 67 -0.50 9.88 3.13
C LEU A 67 -0.14 9.94 4.61
N ARG A 68 0.98 10.56 4.96
CA ARG A 68 1.38 10.70 6.36
C ARG A 68 0.34 11.46 7.18
N SER A 69 -0.39 12.37 6.55
CA SER A 69 -1.40 13.16 7.23
C SER A 69 -2.81 12.57 7.12
N ALA A 70 -2.95 11.39 6.55
CA ALA A 70 -4.24 10.79 6.25
C ALA A 70 -4.31 9.33 6.75
N PRO A 71 -4.42 9.11 8.07
CA PRO A 71 -4.60 7.76 8.61
C PRO A 71 -5.83 7.10 7.99
N HIS A 72 -5.74 5.81 7.72
CA HIS A 72 -6.83 5.08 7.10
C HIS A 72 -6.89 3.64 7.59
N ARG A 73 -8.01 2.97 7.34
CA ARG A 73 -8.27 1.60 7.79
C ARG A 73 -8.46 0.64 6.63
N SER A 74 -7.97 0.98 5.44
CA SER A 74 -8.25 0.20 4.24
C SER A 74 -7.06 -0.65 3.82
N PRO A 75 -7.18 -1.99 3.87
CA PRO A 75 -6.15 -2.87 3.29
C PRO A 75 -5.98 -2.64 1.80
N VAL A 76 -7.07 -2.27 1.11
CA VAL A 76 -7.04 -2.00 -0.33
C VAL A 76 -6.12 -0.82 -0.63
N LEU A 77 -6.21 0.25 0.16
CA LEU A 77 -5.35 1.41 -0.04
C LEU A 77 -3.88 1.07 0.24
N VAL A 78 -3.61 0.29 1.28
CA VAL A 78 -2.23 -0.14 1.56
C VAL A 78 -1.67 -0.92 0.37
N TYR A 79 -2.44 -1.90 -0.11
CA TYR A 79 -2.02 -2.70 -1.25
C TYR A 79 -1.76 -1.83 -2.49
N HIS A 80 -2.67 -0.89 -2.75
CA HIS A 80 -2.58 -0.02 -3.92
C HIS A 80 -1.33 0.87 -3.86
N PHE A 81 -1.13 1.55 -2.76
CA PHE A 81 0.02 2.45 -2.61
C PHE A 81 1.35 1.70 -2.43
N ALA A 82 1.31 0.44 -2.00
CA ALA A 82 2.52 -0.36 -1.90
C ALA A 82 3.18 -0.63 -3.25
N GLN A 83 2.42 -0.47 -4.34
CA GLN A 83 2.95 -0.63 -5.71
C GLN A 83 3.59 0.66 -6.22
N CYS A 84 3.49 1.75 -5.49
CA CYS A 84 4.04 3.04 -5.88
C CYS A 84 5.50 3.16 -5.44
N GLY A 85 6.05 4.36 -5.49
CA GLY A 85 7.43 4.60 -5.05
C GLY A 85 7.64 4.28 -3.57
N PRO A 86 8.90 4.13 -3.16
CA PRO A 86 9.22 3.68 -1.80
C PRO A 86 8.72 4.60 -0.70
N ARG A 87 8.76 5.90 -0.90
CA ARG A 87 8.27 6.83 0.13
C ARG A 87 6.77 6.78 0.27
N THR A 88 6.06 6.69 -0.85
CA THR A 88 4.60 6.53 -0.85
C THR A 88 4.20 5.22 -0.17
N ALA A 89 4.87 4.12 -0.50
CA ALA A 89 4.58 2.83 0.10
C ALA A 89 4.83 2.85 1.62
N ALA A 90 5.95 3.42 2.05
CA ALA A 90 6.27 3.53 3.47
C ALA A 90 5.23 4.37 4.21
N ALA A 91 4.81 5.48 3.62
CA ALA A 91 3.81 6.36 4.23
C ALA A 91 2.45 5.68 4.35
N ALA A 92 2.05 4.94 3.32
CA ALA A 92 0.78 4.21 3.34
C ALA A 92 0.77 3.16 4.46
N VAL A 93 1.86 2.41 4.61
CA VAL A 93 1.98 1.42 5.68
C VAL A 93 1.96 2.10 7.04
N ALA A 94 2.69 3.19 7.21
CA ALA A 94 2.77 3.89 8.49
C ALA A 94 1.42 4.50 8.90
N ALA A 95 0.64 4.99 7.93
CA ALA A 95 -0.65 5.61 8.20
C ALA A 95 -1.79 4.61 8.37
N ALA A 96 -1.56 3.34 8.07
CA ALA A 96 -2.60 2.33 8.14
C ALA A 96 -2.93 1.95 9.58
N ARG A 97 -4.22 1.77 9.85
CA ARG A 97 -4.75 1.34 11.15
C ARG A 97 -5.59 0.10 10.92
N LEU A 98 -4.92 -1.01 10.61
CA LEU A 98 -5.59 -2.26 10.25
C LEU A 98 -5.70 -3.20 11.44
N ALA A 99 -6.75 -4.02 11.44
CA ALA A 99 -6.86 -5.14 12.37
C ALA A 99 -5.81 -6.20 12.02
N SER A 100 -5.46 -7.04 13.00
CA SER A 100 -4.46 -8.09 12.80
C SER A 100 -4.84 -9.03 11.66
N GLU A 101 -6.10 -9.40 11.56
CA GLU A 101 -6.56 -10.29 10.50
C GLU A 101 -6.40 -9.68 9.11
N ASP A 102 -6.56 -8.35 9.01
CA ASP A 102 -6.33 -7.65 7.75
C ASP A 102 -4.85 -7.68 7.37
N TRP A 103 -3.96 -7.47 8.36
CA TRP A 103 -2.52 -7.59 8.12
C TRP A 103 -2.15 -9.00 7.69
N LEU A 104 -2.70 -10.02 8.35
CA LEU A 104 -2.39 -11.41 8.00
C LEU A 104 -2.79 -11.75 6.57
N ALA A 105 -3.91 -11.21 6.12
CA ALA A 105 -4.36 -11.45 4.74
C ALA A 105 -3.55 -10.63 3.72
N LEU A 106 -3.12 -9.44 4.09
CA LEU A 106 -2.48 -8.50 3.18
C LEU A 106 -1.00 -8.77 2.99
N ILE A 107 -0.27 -9.05 4.06
CA ILE A 107 1.20 -9.14 4.03
C ILE A 107 1.73 -10.08 2.95
N PRO A 108 1.19 -11.30 2.76
CA PRO A 108 1.71 -12.17 1.71
C PRO A 108 1.58 -11.61 0.30
N ARG A 109 0.68 -10.63 0.12
CA ARG A 109 0.43 -10.01 -1.19
C ARG A 109 1.26 -8.75 -1.42
N LEU A 110 1.93 -8.26 -0.39
CA LEU A 110 2.72 -7.04 -0.50
C LEU A 110 4.06 -7.32 -1.16
N PRO A 111 4.61 -6.35 -1.91
CA PRO A 111 5.99 -6.45 -2.38
C PRO A 111 6.94 -6.57 -1.19
N THR A 112 8.09 -7.19 -1.42
CA THR A 112 9.10 -7.40 -0.37
C THR A 112 9.48 -6.09 0.33
N GLN A 113 9.64 -5.01 -0.42
CA GLN A 113 9.98 -3.72 0.15
C GLN A 113 8.91 -3.23 1.12
N ALA A 114 7.63 -3.38 0.74
CA ALA A 114 6.53 -2.96 1.60
C ALA A 114 6.46 -3.81 2.87
N ARG A 115 6.74 -5.11 2.78
CA ARG A 115 6.83 -5.96 3.97
C ARG A 115 7.91 -5.45 4.92
N GLY A 116 9.01 -4.96 4.38
CA GLY A 116 10.06 -4.33 5.18
C GLY A 116 9.55 -3.16 5.98
N PHE A 117 8.71 -2.32 5.38
CA PHE A 117 8.12 -1.19 6.10
C PHE A 117 7.17 -1.66 7.20
N VAL A 118 6.40 -2.71 6.97
CA VAL A 118 5.52 -3.27 8.01
C VAL A 118 6.34 -3.73 9.21
N ARG A 119 7.52 -4.33 8.99
CA ARG A 119 8.38 -4.82 10.08
C ARG A 119 8.82 -3.72 11.03
N HIS A 120 8.83 -2.47 10.61
CA HIS A 120 9.21 -1.35 11.48
C HIS A 120 8.09 -0.90 12.41
N ARG A 121 6.87 -1.43 12.26
CA ARG A 121 5.78 -1.06 13.15
C ARG A 121 5.92 -1.75 14.49
N SER A 122 5.62 -1.02 15.57
CA SER A 122 5.71 -1.55 16.93
C SER A 122 4.38 -2.07 17.46
N ASP A 123 3.29 -1.83 16.75
CA ASP A 123 1.93 -2.12 17.23
C ASP A 123 1.35 -3.42 16.67
N LEU A 124 2.17 -4.26 16.08
CA LEU A 124 1.70 -5.49 15.45
C LEU A 124 1.45 -6.58 16.49
N SER A 125 0.42 -7.41 16.24
CA SER A 125 0.17 -8.57 17.08
C SER A 125 1.27 -9.63 16.87
N GLN A 126 1.33 -10.58 17.79
CA GLN A 126 2.33 -11.65 17.69
C GLN A 126 2.13 -12.50 16.43
N ASP A 127 0.89 -12.76 16.05
CA ASP A 127 0.60 -13.53 14.84
C ASP A 127 1.15 -12.86 13.59
N VAL A 128 1.02 -11.54 13.51
CA VAL A 128 1.55 -10.77 12.38
C VAL A 128 3.07 -10.80 12.39
N ARG A 129 3.68 -10.65 13.55
CA ARG A 129 5.14 -10.72 13.68
C ARG A 129 5.67 -12.09 13.27
N ASP A 130 4.97 -13.16 13.66
CA ASP A 130 5.35 -14.51 13.29
C ASP A 130 5.29 -14.72 11.78
N LEU A 131 4.24 -14.21 11.14
CA LEU A 131 4.14 -14.26 9.69
C LEU A 131 5.29 -13.53 9.02
N LEU A 132 5.60 -12.33 9.47
CA LEU A 132 6.71 -11.54 8.93
C LEU A 132 8.04 -12.25 9.13
N SER A 133 8.23 -12.92 10.26
CA SER A 133 9.45 -13.69 10.50
C SER A 133 9.60 -14.85 9.54
N ARG A 134 8.51 -15.56 9.27
CA ARG A 134 8.53 -16.66 8.29
C ARG A 134 8.84 -16.19 6.89
N LEU A 135 8.22 -15.08 6.48
CA LEU A 135 8.48 -14.50 5.17
C LEU A 135 9.85 -13.83 5.11
N GLY A 136 10.34 -13.34 6.25
CA GLY A 136 11.59 -12.62 6.32
C GLY A 136 12.79 -13.41 5.84
N ILE A 137 12.77 -14.72 5.98
CA ILE A 137 13.84 -15.56 5.50
C ILE A 137 14.01 -15.36 3.99
N ASN A 138 12.92 -15.37 3.25
CA ASN A 138 12.97 -15.17 1.82
C ASN A 138 13.20 -13.70 1.45
N ASP A 139 12.69 -12.78 2.25
CA ASP A 139 12.81 -11.36 1.97
C ASP A 139 14.25 -10.84 2.11
N PHE A 140 15.05 -11.50 2.93
CA PHE A 140 16.44 -11.08 3.14
C PHE A 140 17.42 -11.80 2.23
N LEU A 141 16.95 -12.73 1.40
CA LEU A 141 17.82 -13.37 0.44
C LEU A 141 18.07 -12.43 -0.72
N LEU A 142 19.31 -12.40 -1.19
CA LEU A 142 19.63 -11.62 -2.37
C LEU A 142 19.02 -12.28 -3.60
N PRO A 143 18.57 -11.50 -4.58
CA PRO A 143 18.10 -12.08 -5.83
C PRO A 143 19.21 -12.88 -6.47
N GLN A 144 18.90 -14.06 -6.94
CA GLN A 144 19.86 -14.88 -7.63
C GLN A 144 19.79 -14.59 -9.12
N PRO A 145 20.92 -14.49 -9.78
CA PRO A 145 20.91 -14.34 -11.24
C PRO A 145 20.37 -15.62 -11.85
N GLU A 146 19.80 -15.50 -13.01
CA GLU A 146 19.25 -16.65 -13.68
C GLU A 146 20.35 -17.66 -13.95
N GLY A 147 20.05 -18.90 -13.69
CA GLY A 147 21.02 -19.96 -13.90
C GLY A 147 21.89 -20.24 -12.71
N ALA A 148 21.78 -19.48 -11.66
CA ALA A 148 22.63 -19.68 -10.51
C ALA A 148 22.15 -20.79 -9.59
N ASP A 149 21.00 -21.31 -9.85
CA ASP A 149 20.42 -22.32 -8.98
C ASP A 149 21.23 -23.59 -8.90
N ALA A 150 22.04 -23.86 -9.85
CA ALA A 150 22.86 -25.06 -9.81
C ALA A 150 24.06 -24.90 -8.92
N ALA A 151 24.43 -23.73 -8.64
CA ALA A 151 25.66 -23.51 -7.93
C ALA A 151 25.73 -24.10 -6.56
N PRO A 152 24.70 -24.05 -5.82
CA PRO A 152 24.80 -24.44 -4.44
C PRO A 152 25.20 -25.86 -4.23
N ALA A 153 24.82 -26.67 -5.13
CA ALA A 153 25.11 -28.04 -4.91
C ALA A 153 26.56 -28.31 -4.86
N ALA A 154 27.25 -27.58 -5.61
CA ALA A 154 28.65 -27.83 -5.70
C ALA A 154 29.37 -27.56 -4.44
N ALA A 155 28.82 -26.72 -3.70
CA ALA A 155 29.51 -26.31 -2.54
C ALA A 155 29.73 -27.40 -1.56
N SER A 156 28.94 -28.38 -1.64
CA SER A 156 29.00 -29.37 -0.62
C SER A 156 30.17 -30.29 -0.74
N GLU A 157 30.85 -30.24 -1.74
CA GLU A 157 31.81 -31.15 -1.86
C GLU A 157 32.91 -31.00 -1.12
N PRO A 158 33.47 -31.62 -0.48
CA PRO A 158 34.63 -31.61 0.33
C PRO A 158 35.69 -32.27 0.00
#